data_e83e3f5325c45fca65276359d4049676
#
_entry.id   e83e3f5325c45fca65276359d4049676
#
_cell.length_a   1.000
_cell.length_b   1.000
_cell.length_c   1.000
_cell.angle_alpha   90.00
_cell.angle_beta   90.00
_cell.angle_gamma   90.00
#
_symmetry.space_group_name_H-M   'P 1'
#
loop_
_entity.id
_entity.type
_entity.pdbx_description
1 polymer ?
#
loop_
_entity_poly.entity_id
_entity_poly.type
_entity_poly.pdbx_seq_one_letter_code
_entity_poly.pdbx_strand_id
1 'polypeptide(L)'
;MNSAVIVAGGLGIRFGNETPKQFNKIHNQEILSFSVKTFLKHPEIGEVIIASHPDWMDYVVSHYSGCHVIAGGMQRKDSSLKGVNATSAESINVLIHDAARPFISKKIISDCLSALENYDGSAPIISPSDSLIKYDGQKVTPIDRSTLKNVQTPQCFK
;
A
#
# COMPACT_ATOMS: atom_id res chain seq x y z
N MET A 1 -19.46 0.73 -2.35
CA MET A 1 -18.48 1.28 -1.36
C MET A 1 -17.05 1.16 -1.92
N ASN A 2 -16.04 1.77 -1.28
CA ASN A 2 -14.63 1.57 -1.69
C ASN A 2 -13.90 0.73 -0.64
N SER A 3 -13.03 -0.19 -1.09
CA SER A 3 -12.25 -1.07 -0.22
C SER A 3 -10.76 -0.71 -0.28
N ALA A 4 -10.09 -0.67 0.88
CA ALA A 4 -8.66 -0.47 0.97
C ALA A 4 -7.96 -1.80 1.31
N VAL A 5 -6.96 -2.19 0.52
CA VAL A 5 -6.11 -3.35 0.73
C VAL A 5 -4.72 -2.89 1.15
N ILE A 6 -4.34 -3.14 2.41
CA ILE A 6 -3.02 -2.80 2.94
C ILE A 6 -2.13 -4.04 2.87
N VAL A 7 -1.09 -3.98 2.05
CA VAL A 7 -0.15 -5.09 1.84
C VAL A 7 0.93 -5.06 2.92
N ALA A 8 0.86 -6.00 3.85
CA ALA A 8 1.72 -6.12 5.03
C ALA A 8 2.47 -7.47 5.10
N GLY A 9 2.52 -8.25 4.01
CA GLY A 9 3.13 -9.59 3.97
C GLY A 9 4.66 -9.63 3.93
N GLY A 10 5.35 -8.49 3.81
CA GLY A 10 6.81 -8.46 3.71
C GLY A 10 7.50 -8.65 5.05
N LEU A 11 8.43 -9.61 5.14
CA LEU A 11 9.25 -9.86 6.34
C LEU A 11 10.32 -8.80 6.60
N GLY A 12 10.59 -7.92 5.63
CA GLY A 12 11.57 -6.85 5.81
C GLY A 12 13.02 -7.31 5.97
N ILE A 13 13.37 -8.48 5.41
CA ILE A 13 14.69 -9.15 5.51
C ILE A 13 15.89 -8.20 5.29
N ARG A 14 15.71 -7.18 4.47
CA ARG A 14 16.72 -6.15 4.20
C ARG A 14 17.03 -5.24 5.39
N PHE A 15 16.22 -5.25 6.44
CA PHE A 15 16.40 -4.40 7.64
C PHE A 15 17.15 -5.12 8.78
N GLY A 16 17.41 -6.43 8.65
CA GLY A 16 18.19 -7.22 9.63
C GLY A 16 17.53 -7.39 11.00
N ASN A 17 16.28 -6.99 11.17
CA ASN A 17 15.53 -7.11 12.42
C ASN A 17 14.61 -8.32 12.38
N GLU A 18 14.44 -8.99 13.51
CA GLU A 18 13.47 -10.09 13.69
C GLU A 18 12.01 -9.62 13.50
N THR A 19 11.73 -8.34 13.80
CA THR A 19 10.41 -7.74 13.64
C THR A 19 10.28 -7.10 12.25
N PRO A 20 9.25 -7.45 11.46
CA PRO A 20 8.98 -6.82 10.18
C PRO A 20 8.79 -5.30 10.30
N LYS A 21 9.32 -4.55 9.34
CA LYS A 21 9.40 -3.08 9.39
C LYS A 21 8.06 -2.38 9.66
N GLN A 22 6.95 -2.94 9.19
CA GLN A 22 5.61 -2.37 9.37
C GLN A 22 5.14 -2.40 10.82
N PHE A 23 5.71 -3.24 11.69
CA PHE A 23 5.43 -3.33 13.12
C PHE A 23 6.44 -2.55 13.98
N ASN A 24 7.49 -1.99 13.36
CA ASN A 24 8.37 -1.06 14.09
C ASN A 24 7.57 0.16 14.55
N LYS A 25 7.95 0.71 15.71
CA LYS A 25 7.23 1.81 16.34
C LYS A 25 7.93 3.15 16.15
N ILE A 26 7.14 4.17 15.83
CA ILE A 26 7.50 5.58 15.88
C ILE A 26 6.61 6.22 16.95
N HIS A 27 7.21 6.82 17.98
CA HIS A 27 6.47 7.39 19.11
C HIS A 27 5.44 6.40 19.71
N ASN A 28 5.87 5.17 20.00
CA ASN A 28 5.04 4.07 20.53
C ASN A 28 3.88 3.62 19.62
N GLN A 29 3.87 4.03 18.34
CA GLN A 29 2.83 3.69 17.38
C GLN A 29 3.44 2.93 16.20
N GLU A 30 2.88 1.79 15.84
CA GLU A 30 3.37 0.98 14.73
C GLU A 30 3.21 1.71 13.38
N ILE A 31 4.18 1.51 12.49
CA ILE A 31 4.17 2.10 11.13
C ILE A 31 2.87 1.73 10.40
N LEU A 32 2.44 0.47 10.47
CA LEU A 32 1.18 0.01 9.88
C LEU A 32 -0.03 0.79 10.41
N SER A 33 -0.03 1.12 11.70
CA SER A 33 -1.20 1.74 12.35
C SER A 33 -1.53 3.14 11.80
N PHE A 34 -0.55 3.86 11.26
CA PHE A 34 -0.77 5.19 10.68
C PHE A 34 -1.66 5.11 9.43
N SER A 35 -1.32 4.23 8.48
CA SER A 35 -2.12 4.04 7.27
C SER A 35 -3.46 3.42 7.58
N VAL A 36 -3.52 2.37 8.42
CA VAL A 36 -4.79 1.77 8.86
C VAL A 36 -5.75 2.80 9.43
N LYS A 37 -5.28 3.63 10.38
CA LYS A 37 -6.11 4.68 10.97
C LYS A 37 -6.61 5.70 9.96
N THR A 38 -5.77 6.05 8.97
CA THR A 38 -6.15 7.02 7.92
C THR A 38 -7.26 6.46 7.04
N PHE A 39 -7.15 5.19 6.60
CA PHE A 39 -8.18 4.53 5.80
C PHE A 39 -9.48 4.31 6.59
N LEU A 40 -9.42 3.77 7.81
CA LEU A 40 -10.61 3.56 8.66
C LEU A 40 -11.37 4.86 8.97
N LYS A 41 -10.67 6.00 9.02
CA LYS A 41 -11.28 7.32 9.29
C LYS A 41 -11.68 8.08 8.03
N HIS A 42 -11.50 7.49 6.85
CA HIS A 42 -11.88 8.15 5.59
C HIS A 42 -13.35 7.87 5.27
N PRO A 43 -14.17 8.91 5.02
CA PRO A 43 -15.63 8.74 4.88
C PRO A 43 -16.04 7.90 3.65
N GLU A 44 -15.21 7.85 2.61
CA GLU A 44 -15.49 7.11 1.39
C GLU A 44 -14.94 5.67 1.39
N ILE A 45 -14.23 5.25 2.45
CA ILE A 45 -13.72 3.88 2.61
C ILE A 45 -14.67 3.11 3.52
N GLY A 46 -15.31 2.08 3.00
CA GLY A 46 -16.25 1.23 3.75
C GLY A 46 -15.60 -0.03 4.32
N GLU A 47 -14.44 -0.42 3.80
CA GLU A 47 -13.76 -1.65 4.20
C GLU A 47 -12.25 -1.48 4.16
N VAL A 48 -11.55 -2.06 5.15
CA VAL A 48 -10.09 -2.12 5.20
C VAL A 48 -9.65 -3.57 5.38
N ILE A 49 -8.85 -4.07 4.43
CA ILE A 49 -8.29 -5.41 4.44
C ILE A 49 -6.79 -5.31 4.67
N ILE A 50 -6.25 -6.13 5.57
CA ILE A 50 -4.81 -6.25 5.80
C ILE A 50 -4.34 -7.62 5.31
N ALA A 51 -3.52 -7.66 4.24
CA ALA A 51 -2.87 -8.87 3.77
C ALA A 51 -1.54 -9.05 4.52
N SER A 52 -1.57 -9.81 5.63
CA SER A 52 -0.44 -10.01 6.53
C SER A 52 0.41 -11.22 6.15
N HIS A 53 1.67 -11.26 6.62
CA HIS A 53 2.44 -12.51 6.60
C HIS A 53 1.75 -13.57 7.47
N PRO A 54 1.73 -14.85 7.07
CA PRO A 54 1.07 -15.90 7.85
C PRO A 54 1.50 -15.95 9.32
N ASP A 55 2.79 -15.84 9.62
CA ASP A 55 3.32 -15.90 10.99
C ASP A 55 2.88 -14.72 11.89
N TRP A 56 2.35 -13.66 11.29
CA TRP A 56 1.91 -12.46 11.99
C TRP A 56 0.38 -12.29 11.99
N MET A 57 -0.36 -13.26 11.48
CA MET A 57 -1.82 -13.18 11.37
C MET A 57 -2.49 -12.94 12.72
N ASP A 58 -2.20 -13.77 13.72
CA ASP A 58 -2.81 -13.68 15.05
C ASP A 58 -2.52 -12.34 15.72
N TYR A 59 -1.28 -11.87 15.54
CA TYR A 59 -0.87 -10.56 16.03
C TYR A 59 -1.71 -9.45 15.37
N VAL A 60 -1.83 -9.44 14.06
CA VAL A 60 -2.57 -8.41 13.32
C VAL A 60 -4.06 -8.47 13.65
N VAL A 61 -4.67 -9.65 13.72
CA VAL A 61 -6.08 -9.81 14.12
C VAL A 61 -6.34 -9.21 15.50
N SER A 62 -5.45 -9.47 16.47
CA SER A 62 -5.65 -8.97 17.85
C SER A 62 -5.45 -7.45 17.99
N HIS A 63 -4.64 -6.82 17.11
CA HIS A 63 -4.30 -5.39 17.22
C HIS A 63 -5.10 -4.48 16.28
N TYR A 64 -5.74 -5.03 15.26
CA TYR A 64 -6.44 -4.26 14.21
C TYR A 64 -7.89 -4.72 14.02
N SER A 65 -8.67 -4.70 15.10
CA SER A 65 -10.04 -5.23 15.16
C SER A 65 -11.05 -4.59 14.18
N GLY A 66 -10.74 -3.42 13.63
CA GLY A 66 -11.58 -2.77 12.61
C GLY A 66 -11.28 -3.20 11.17
N CYS A 67 -10.38 -4.16 10.97
CA CYS A 67 -9.92 -4.59 9.65
C CYS A 67 -10.23 -6.08 9.41
N HIS A 68 -10.49 -6.42 8.15
CA HIS A 68 -10.51 -7.81 7.70
C HIS A 68 -9.06 -8.27 7.44
N VAL A 69 -8.56 -9.24 8.20
CA VAL A 69 -7.18 -9.72 8.10
C VAL A 69 -7.13 -11.03 7.32
N ILE A 70 -6.28 -11.06 6.31
CA ILE A 70 -6.08 -12.26 5.46
C ILE A 70 -4.60 -12.62 5.37
N ALA A 71 -4.31 -13.90 5.06
CA ALA A 71 -2.96 -14.33 4.76
C ALA A 71 -2.50 -13.78 3.39
N GLY A 72 -1.43 -13.03 3.38
CA GLY A 72 -0.76 -12.57 2.16
C GLY A 72 -0.16 -13.72 1.34
N GLY A 73 0.55 -13.38 0.28
CA GLY A 73 1.26 -14.30 -0.58
C GLY A 73 2.78 -14.15 -0.48
N MET A 74 3.50 -14.96 -1.26
CA MET A 74 4.96 -14.95 -1.30
C MET A 74 5.54 -13.63 -1.81
N GLN A 75 4.83 -12.96 -2.71
CA GLN A 75 5.24 -11.69 -3.30
C GLN A 75 4.16 -10.62 -3.08
N ARG A 76 4.55 -9.34 -3.26
CA ARG A 76 3.61 -8.21 -3.17
C ARG A 76 2.39 -8.39 -4.07
N LYS A 77 2.60 -8.85 -5.32
CA LYS A 77 1.51 -9.10 -6.29
C LYS A 77 0.51 -10.14 -5.79
N ASP A 78 1.00 -11.22 -5.16
CA ASP A 78 0.14 -12.30 -4.65
C ASP A 78 -0.69 -11.80 -3.46
N SER A 79 -0.07 -11.03 -2.56
CA SER A 79 -0.76 -10.39 -1.43
C SER A 79 -1.81 -9.39 -1.91
N SER A 80 -1.50 -8.60 -2.95
CA SER A 80 -2.44 -7.66 -3.56
C SER A 80 -3.63 -8.40 -4.17
N LEU A 81 -3.39 -9.45 -4.95
CA LEU A 81 -4.45 -10.24 -5.58
C LEU A 81 -5.36 -10.91 -4.55
N LYS A 82 -4.78 -11.51 -3.50
CA LYS A 82 -5.56 -12.09 -2.40
C LYS A 82 -6.40 -11.02 -1.69
N GLY A 83 -5.83 -9.82 -1.47
CA GLY A 83 -6.56 -8.70 -0.89
C GLY A 83 -7.73 -8.26 -1.74
N VAL A 84 -7.53 -8.10 -3.05
CA VAL A 84 -8.61 -7.77 -3.99
C VAL A 84 -9.71 -8.84 -3.99
N ASN A 85 -9.34 -10.11 -4.03
CA ASN A 85 -10.31 -11.22 -4.00
C ASN A 85 -11.08 -11.33 -2.66
N ALA A 86 -10.59 -10.71 -1.60
CA ALA A 86 -11.23 -10.68 -0.28
C ALA A 86 -12.11 -9.45 -0.07
N THR A 87 -12.17 -8.52 -1.02
CA THR A 87 -13.08 -7.36 -0.93
C THR A 87 -14.54 -7.81 -1.03
N SER A 88 -15.42 -7.05 -0.41
CA SER A 88 -16.86 -7.23 -0.55
C SER A 88 -17.30 -7.14 -2.02
N ALA A 89 -18.29 -7.93 -2.41
CA ALA A 89 -18.94 -7.83 -3.73
C ALA A 89 -19.58 -6.46 -4.01
N GLU A 90 -19.83 -5.67 -2.98
CA GLU A 90 -20.33 -4.30 -3.09
C GLU A 90 -19.20 -3.26 -3.33
N SER A 91 -17.95 -3.69 -3.37
CA SER A 91 -16.82 -2.80 -3.63
C SER A 91 -16.82 -2.36 -5.09
N ILE A 92 -16.84 -1.06 -5.32
CA ILE A 92 -16.80 -0.45 -6.66
C ILE A 92 -15.39 0.00 -7.05
N ASN A 93 -14.55 0.31 -6.04
CA ASN A 93 -13.16 0.66 -6.23
C ASN A 93 -12.30 -0.01 -5.18
N VAL A 94 -11.08 -0.40 -5.56
CA VAL A 94 -10.07 -0.99 -4.67
C VAL A 94 -8.82 -0.14 -4.63
N LEU A 95 -8.34 0.20 -3.43
CA LEU A 95 -7.14 0.98 -3.18
C LEU A 95 -6.06 0.08 -2.57
N ILE A 96 -5.00 -0.22 -3.28
CA ILE A 96 -3.90 -1.08 -2.81
C ILE A 96 -2.78 -0.21 -2.25
N HIS A 97 -2.45 -0.39 -0.97
CA HIS A 97 -1.49 0.45 -0.25
C HIS A 97 -0.40 -0.37 0.44
N ASP A 98 0.84 0.12 0.38
CA ASP A 98 1.98 -0.51 1.06
C ASP A 98 1.99 -0.17 2.56
N ALA A 99 1.94 -1.17 3.44
CA ALA A 99 1.94 -1.02 4.90
C ALA A 99 3.11 -0.18 5.46
N ALA A 100 4.23 -0.15 4.76
CA ALA A 100 5.43 0.60 5.15
C ALA A 100 5.45 2.06 4.69
N ARG A 101 4.32 2.60 4.23
CA ARG A 101 4.15 4.00 3.83
C ARG A 101 3.18 4.72 4.78
N PRO A 102 3.63 5.16 5.96
CA PRO A 102 2.74 5.65 7.02
C PRO A 102 2.09 7.00 6.73
N PHE A 103 2.62 7.78 5.79
CA PHE A 103 2.23 9.19 5.60
C PHE A 103 1.14 9.41 4.53
N ILE A 104 0.28 8.41 4.33
CA ILE A 104 -0.91 8.61 3.51
C ILE A 104 -1.85 9.63 4.18
N SER A 105 -2.33 10.60 3.41
CA SER A 105 -3.30 11.59 3.88
C SER A 105 -4.68 11.31 3.31
N LYS A 106 -5.73 11.80 4.02
CA LYS A 106 -7.10 11.74 3.51
C LYS A 106 -7.25 12.42 2.15
N LYS A 107 -6.54 13.54 1.95
CA LYS A 107 -6.54 14.24 0.67
C LYS A 107 -6.05 13.36 -0.49
N ILE A 108 -4.96 12.62 -0.30
CA ILE A 108 -4.44 11.71 -1.34
C ILE A 108 -5.47 10.61 -1.66
N ILE A 109 -6.16 10.08 -0.67
CA ILE A 109 -7.21 9.07 -0.87
C ILE A 109 -8.35 9.67 -1.70
N SER A 110 -8.87 10.85 -1.30
CA SER A 110 -9.95 11.53 -2.05
C SER A 110 -9.53 11.89 -3.47
N ASP A 111 -8.32 12.41 -3.67
CA ASP A 111 -7.81 12.77 -5.01
C ASP A 111 -7.74 11.53 -5.92
N CYS A 112 -7.30 10.38 -5.39
CA CYS A 112 -7.25 9.13 -6.13
C CYS A 112 -8.66 8.60 -6.47
N LEU A 113 -9.59 8.65 -5.53
CA LEU A 113 -10.98 8.23 -5.76
C LEU A 113 -11.68 9.13 -6.79
N SER A 114 -11.50 10.44 -6.69
CA SER A 114 -12.06 11.39 -7.67
C SER A 114 -11.51 11.16 -9.08
N ALA A 115 -10.23 10.80 -9.22
CA ALA A 115 -9.66 10.46 -10.52
C ALA A 115 -10.32 9.23 -11.15
N LEU A 116 -10.79 8.27 -10.34
CA LEU A 116 -11.50 7.08 -10.82
C LEU A 116 -12.88 7.40 -11.44
N GLU A 117 -13.44 8.57 -11.23
CA GLU A 117 -14.66 8.98 -11.94
C GLU A 117 -14.45 8.99 -13.47
N ASN A 118 -13.25 9.37 -13.90
CA ASN A 118 -12.89 9.55 -15.30
C ASN A 118 -11.89 8.52 -15.84
N TYR A 119 -11.23 7.74 -14.98
CA TYR A 119 -10.17 6.79 -15.35
C TYR A 119 -10.38 5.43 -14.70
N ASP A 120 -9.85 4.36 -15.27
CA ASP A 120 -9.92 3.01 -14.73
C ASP A 120 -8.90 2.74 -13.62
N GLY A 121 -7.88 3.59 -13.51
CA GLY A 121 -6.86 3.50 -12.48
C GLY A 121 -6.26 4.86 -12.13
N SER A 122 -5.81 4.99 -10.89
CA SER A 122 -5.12 6.20 -10.39
C SER A 122 -4.03 5.83 -9.37
N ALA A 123 -3.00 6.66 -9.29
CA ALA A 123 -1.96 6.55 -8.28
C ALA A 123 -1.28 7.90 -8.05
N PRO A 124 -0.84 8.20 -6.81
CA PRO A 124 0.01 9.36 -6.57
C PRO A 124 1.37 9.17 -7.24
N ILE A 125 1.95 10.25 -7.73
CA ILE A 125 3.28 10.24 -8.34
C ILE A 125 4.14 11.34 -7.75
N ILE A 126 5.45 11.10 -7.70
CA ILE A 126 6.46 12.10 -7.32
C ILE A 126 7.57 12.17 -8.37
N SER A 127 8.15 13.34 -8.56
CA SER A 127 9.32 13.49 -9.44
C SER A 127 10.55 12.85 -8.78
N PRO A 128 11.40 12.12 -9.55
CA PRO A 128 12.67 11.62 -9.04
C PRO A 128 13.58 12.76 -8.58
N SER A 129 14.19 12.62 -7.38
CA SER A 129 15.22 13.55 -6.88
C SER A 129 16.59 13.22 -7.44
N ASP A 130 16.87 11.92 -7.66
CA ASP A 130 18.17 11.41 -8.05
C ASP A 130 18.41 11.53 -9.55
N SER A 131 19.69 11.51 -9.96
CA SER A 131 20.05 11.33 -11.36
C SER A 131 19.78 9.90 -11.79
N LEU A 132 19.19 9.73 -12.95
CA LEU A 132 18.81 8.42 -13.48
C LEU A 132 19.63 8.08 -14.73
N ILE A 133 20.02 6.82 -14.83
CA ILE A 133 20.70 6.26 -15.99
C ILE A 133 19.98 4.97 -16.42
N LYS A 134 19.97 4.72 -17.71
CA LYS A 134 19.68 3.38 -18.26
C LYS A 134 21.00 2.62 -18.40
N TYR A 135 21.04 1.42 -17.84
CA TYR A 135 22.21 0.52 -17.93
C TYR A 135 21.74 -0.83 -18.46
N ASP A 136 22.31 -1.27 -19.57
CA ASP A 136 21.97 -2.54 -20.25
C ASP A 136 22.99 -3.67 -20.02
N GLY A 137 23.92 -3.46 -19.08
CA GLY A 137 25.01 -4.40 -18.80
C GLY A 137 26.34 -4.01 -19.46
N GLN A 138 26.33 -3.11 -20.44
CA GLN A 138 27.53 -2.63 -21.16
C GLN A 138 27.57 -1.12 -21.28
N LYS A 139 26.44 -0.49 -21.62
CA LYS A 139 26.33 0.94 -21.91
C LYS A 139 25.52 1.66 -20.87
N VAL A 140 26.01 2.84 -20.49
CA VAL A 140 25.31 3.81 -19.64
C VAL A 140 24.74 4.93 -20.52
N THR A 141 23.45 5.20 -20.39
CA THR A 141 22.76 6.31 -21.07
C THR A 141 22.06 7.17 -20.04
N PRO A 142 22.36 8.48 -19.95
CA PRO A 142 21.62 9.39 -19.07
C PRO A 142 20.15 9.43 -19.46
N ILE A 143 19.26 9.52 -18.46
CA ILE A 143 17.83 9.69 -18.68
C ILE A 143 17.42 11.07 -18.17
N ASP A 144 16.66 11.79 -18.99
CA ASP A 144 16.03 13.03 -18.53
C ASP A 144 14.95 12.69 -17.50
N ARG A 145 15.27 12.92 -16.21
CA ARG A 145 14.38 12.63 -15.09
C ARG A 145 13.08 13.45 -15.11
N SER A 146 13.02 14.57 -15.86
CA SER A 146 11.79 15.36 -15.98
C SER A 146 10.65 14.58 -16.63
N THR A 147 10.98 13.62 -17.49
CA THR A 147 10.04 12.74 -18.19
C THR A 147 9.58 11.53 -17.36
N LEU A 148 10.19 11.30 -16.20
CA LEU A 148 9.90 10.14 -15.35
C LEU A 148 9.17 10.54 -14.07
N LYS A 149 8.38 9.60 -13.55
CA LYS A 149 7.69 9.72 -12.27
C LYS A 149 7.82 8.44 -11.46
N ASN A 150 8.05 8.60 -10.16
CA ASN A 150 8.00 7.50 -9.20
C ASN A 150 6.56 7.29 -8.76
N VAL A 151 5.98 6.14 -9.10
CA VAL A 151 4.63 5.77 -8.69
C VAL A 151 4.63 5.43 -7.20
N GLN A 152 3.69 5.99 -6.48
CA GLN A 152 3.47 5.76 -5.04
C GLN A 152 2.25 4.87 -4.81
N THR A 153 1.81 4.77 -3.56
CA THR A 153 0.56 4.13 -3.18
C THR A 153 -0.30 5.11 -2.36
N PRO A 154 -1.64 4.97 -2.38
CA PRO A 154 -2.41 3.85 -2.91
C PRO A 154 -2.40 3.79 -4.44
N GLN A 155 -2.45 2.59 -5.01
CA GLN A 155 -2.76 2.31 -6.40
C GLN A 155 -4.24 1.91 -6.45
N CYS A 156 -5.04 2.66 -7.18
CA CYS A 156 -6.49 2.56 -7.13
C CYS A 156 -7.05 2.12 -8.47
N PHE A 157 -8.07 1.27 -8.44
CA PHE A 157 -8.70 0.67 -9.62
C PHE A 157 -10.21 0.54 -9.41
N LYS A 158 -10.97 0.59 -10.52
CA LYS A 158 -12.37 0.16 -10.58
C LYS A 158 -12.49 -1.34 -10.51
#